data_2ef89a7f35573ca032d6839fa21e867b
#
_entry.id   2ef89a7f35573ca032d6839fa21e867b
#
_cell.length_a   1.000
_cell.length_b   1.000
_cell.length_c   1.000
_cell.angle_alpha   90.00
_cell.angle_beta   90.00
_cell.angle_gamma   90.00
#
_symmetry.space_group_name_H-M   'P 1'
#
loop_
_entity.id
_entity.type
_entity.pdbx_description
1 polymer ?
#
loop_
_entity_poly.entity_id
_entity_poly.type
_entity_poly.pdbx_seq_one_letter_code
_entity_poly.pdbx_strand_id
1 'polypeptide(L)'
;MALDGKTLGLALSGGGYRATLFGLGSVTRLNDAGLLGRLDLITSVSGGSILAGILAQRWHQLEFQDGRAANFEPIVARQVLDFCNRSIDIGAGLKGLVNPF
;
A
#
# COMPACT_ATOMS: atom_id res chain seq x y z
N MET A 1 -15.70 11.21 9.34
CA MET A 1 -16.26 11.88 8.16
C MET A 1 -17.43 11.09 7.63
N ALA A 2 -18.55 11.73 7.46
CA ALA A 2 -19.70 11.07 6.86
C ALA A 2 -19.59 11.20 5.34
N LEU A 3 -19.82 10.11 4.64
CA LEU A 3 -19.73 10.09 3.17
C LEU A 3 -21.12 10.16 2.51
N ASP A 4 -22.16 10.29 3.32
CA ASP A 4 -23.57 10.48 2.89
C ASP A 4 -23.99 9.47 1.81
N GLY A 5 -23.70 8.19 2.05
CA GLY A 5 -24.05 7.12 1.13
C GLY A 5 -23.17 7.00 -0.10
N LYS A 6 -22.11 7.81 -0.19
CA LYS A 6 -21.16 7.74 -1.31
C LYS A 6 -20.11 6.67 -1.04
N THR A 7 -19.62 6.08 -2.13
CA THR A 7 -18.55 5.08 -2.08
C THR A 7 -17.20 5.78 -2.19
N LEU A 8 -16.23 5.32 -1.38
CA LEU A 8 -14.86 5.81 -1.46
C LEU A 8 -13.97 4.73 -2.02
N GLY A 9 -13.33 5.01 -3.14
CA GLY A 9 -12.42 4.09 -3.78
C GLY A 9 -10.99 4.62 -3.82
N LEU A 10 -10.03 3.71 -3.83
CA LEU A 10 -8.62 4.02 -3.98
C LEU A 10 -8.06 3.26 -5.18
N ALA A 11 -7.39 3.96 -6.07
CA ALA A 11 -6.72 3.36 -7.22
C ALA A 11 -5.21 3.53 -7.06
N LEU A 12 -4.48 2.42 -7.12
CA LEU A 12 -3.02 2.41 -6.99
C LEU A 12 -2.41 2.11 -8.36
N SER A 13 -1.59 3.02 -8.85
CA SER A 13 -1.00 2.91 -10.19
C SER A 13 0.27 2.06 -10.19
N GLY A 14 0.70 1.65 -11.38
CA GLY A 14 1.93 0.91 -11.57
C GLY A 14 3.14 1.82 -11.63
N GLY A 15 4.32 1.21 -11.82
CA GLY A 15 5.58 1.94 -11.91
C GLY A 15 6.69 1.33 -11.06
N GLY A 16 6.62 0.03 -10.79
CA GLY A 16 7.64 -0.69 -10.04
C GLY A 16 7.68 -0.32 -8.57
N TYR A 17 8.85 -0.42 -7.97
CA TYR A 17 8.99 -0.20 -6.52
C TYR A 17 8.76 1.25 -6.13
N ARG A 18 9.04 2.20 -7.03
CA ARG A 18 8.75 3.61 -6.77
C ARG A 18 7.26 3.83 -6.56
N ALA A 19 6.43 3.19 -7.39
CA ALA A 19 4.99 3.29 -7.26
C ALA A 19 4.52 2.64 -5.98
N THR A 20 5.13 1.51 -5.59
CA THR A 20 4.81 0.83 -4.34
C THR A 20 5.11 1.74 -3.15
N LEU A 21 6.28 2.36 -3.12
CA LEU A 21 6.67 3.26 -2.03
C LEU A 21 5.85 4.54 -2.00
N PHE A 22 5.58 5.11 -3.17
CA PHE A 22 4.71 6.27 -3.28
C PHE A 22 3.30 5.95 -2.78
N GLY A 23 2.78 4.79 -3.20
CA GLY A 23 1.47 4.33 -2.76
C GLY A 23 1.42 4.11 -1.27
N LEU A 24 2.49 3.54 -0.69
CA LEU A 24 2.57 3.37 0.76
C LEU A 24 2.47 4.70 1.48
N GLY A 25 3.17 5.72 0.98
CA GLY A 25 3.08 7.07 1.56
C GLY A 25 1.67 7.61 1.49
N SER A 26 1.01 7.43 0.35
CA SER A 26 -0.36 7.88 0.16
C SER A 26 -1.34 7.15 1.10
N VAL A 27 -1.20 5.83 1.22
CA VAL A 27 -2.06 5.03 2.10
C VAL A 27 -1.81 5.40 3.56
N THR A 28 -0.55 5.62 3.93
CA THR A 28 -0.20 6.09 5.28
C THR A 28 -0.90 7.41 5.59
N ARG A 29 -0.89 8.32 4.64
CA ARG A 29 -1.54 9.62 4.82
C ARG A 29 -3.06 9.48 4.93
N LEU A 30 -3.65 8.60 4.12
CA LEU A 30 -5.08 8.32 4.23
C LEU A 30 -5.42 7.74 5.60
N ASN A 31 -4.57 6.85 6.09
CA ASN A 31 -4.75 6.27 7.42
C ASN A 31 -4.70 7.37 8.50
N ASP A 32 -3.70 8.24 8.42
CA ASP A 32 -3.58 9.34 9.39
C ASP A 32 -4.79 10.27 9.37
N ALA A 33 -5.40 10.41 8.20
CA ALA A 33 -6.60 11.23 8.05
C ALA A 33 -7.89 10.52 8.46
N GLY A 34 -7.80 9.25 8.89
CA GLY A 34 -8.98 8.48 9.27
C GLY A 34 -9.82 7.99 8.10
N LEU A 35 -9.24 7.93 6.91
CA LEU A 35 -9.96 7.54 5.70
C LEU A 35 -9.72 6.12 5.28
N LEU A 36 -8.63 5.49 5.74
CA LEU A 36 -8.28 4.14 5.28
C LEU A 36 -9.38 3.13 5.58
N GLY A 37 -9.89 3.13 6.80
CA GLY A 37 -10.95 2.21 7.20
C GLY A 37 -12.31 2.50 6.58
N ARG A 38 -12.43 3.60 5.85
CA ARG A 38 -13.67 3.98 5.17
C ARG A 38 -13.66 3.65 3.69
N LEU A 39 -12.59 3.03 3.19
CA LEU A 39 -12.50 2.61 1.81
C LEU A 39 -13.45 1.47 1.53
N ASP A 40 -14.17 1.57 0.42
CA ASP A 40 -15.10 0.52 -0.03
C ASP A 40 -14.46 -0.35 -1.10
N LEU A 41 -13.48 0.20 -1.84
CA LEU A 41 -12.89 -0.49 -2.97
C LEU A 41 -11.45 -0.04 -3.15
N ILE A 42 -10.56 -0.99 -3.41
CA ILE A 42 -9.18 -0.72 -3.79
C ILE A 42 -8.91 -1.43 -5.12
N THR A 43 -8.44 -0.67 -6.10
CA THR A 43 -8.00 -1.23 -7.37
C THR A 43 -6.52 -0.95 -7.55
N SER A 44 -5.84 -1.81 -8.30
CA SER A 44 -4.39 -1.67 -8.45
C SER A 44 -3.92 -2.29 -9.75
N VAL A 45 -2.77 -1.81 -10.22
CA VAL A 45 -2.07 -2.40 -11.36
C VAL A 45 -0.58 -2.45 -11.05
N SER A 46 0.11 -3.49 -11.55
CA SER A 46 1.57 -3.62 -11.49
C SER A 46 2.13 -3.39 -10.07
N GLY A 47 3.05 -2.43 -9.91
CA GLY A 47 3.67 -2.13 -8.61
C GLY A 47 2.68 -1.78 -7.51
N GLY A 48 1.56 -1.14 -7.86
CA GLY A 48 0.50 -0.87 -6.89
C GLY A 48 -0.15 -2.13 -6.35
N SER A 49 -0.09 -3.24 -7.11
CA SER A 49 -0.67 -4.51 -6.68
C SER A 49 0.11 -5.15 -5.53
N ILE A 50 1.41 -4.85 -5.40
CA ILE A 50 2.20 -5.32 -4.27
C ILE A 50 1.65 -4.73 -2.97
N LEU A 51 1.46 -3.43 -2.97
CA LEU A 51 0.90 -2.72 -1.81
C LEU A 51 -0.53 -3.19 -1.53
N ALA A 52 -1.36 -3.24 -2.57
CA ALA A 52 -2.76 -3.66 -2.43
C ALA A 52 -2.85 -5.09 -1.91
N GLY A 53 -1.98 -5.99 -2.38
CA GLY A 53 -1.95 -7.38 -1.94
C GLY A 53 -1.59 -7.51 -0.47
N ILE A 54 -0.56 -6.81 -0.03
CA ILE A 54 -0.15 -6.83 1.38
C ILE A 54 -1.26 -6.21 2.25
N LEU A 55 -1.83 -5.11 1.80
CA LEU A 55 -2.91 -4.44 2.54
C LEU A 55 -4.12 -5.36 2.68
N ALA A 56 -4.53 -6.03 1.59
CA ALA A 56 -5.66 -6.94 1.63
C ALA A 56 -5.39 -8.14 2.53
N GLN A 57 -4.19 -8.70 2.46
CA GLN A 57 -3.80 -9.85 3.25
C GLN A 57 -3.77 -9.55 4.75
N ARG A 58 -3.42 -8.32 5.12
CA ARG A 58 -3.27 -7.90 6.51
C ARG A 58 -4.46 -7.11 7.04
N TRP A 59 -5.45 -6.85 6.19
CA TRP A 59 -6.56 -5.97 6.53
C TRP A 59 -7.24 -6.34 7.84
N HIS A 60 -7.54 -7.61 8.03
CA HIS A 60 -8.25 -8.08 9.22
C HIS A 60 -7.43 -7.99 10.50
N GLN A 61 -6.11 -7.76 10.39
CA GLN A 61 -5.24 -7.56 11.53
C GLN A 61 -5.18 -6.09 11.96
N LEU A 62 -5.67 -5.19 11.12
CA LEU A 62 -5.65 -3.76 11.41
C LEU A 62 -6.72 -3.42 12.45
N GLU A 63 -6.33 -2.62 13.42
CA GLU A 63 -7.22 -2.21 14.49
C GLU A 63 -7.72 -0.80 14.19
N PHE A 64 -8.85 -0.74 13.49
CA PHE A 64 -9.43 0.53 13.08
C PHE A 64 -10.21 1.19 14.19
N GLN A 65 -10.03 2.49 14.32
CA GLN A 65 -10.82 3.35 15.19
C GLN A 65 -11.04 4.66 14.45
N ASP A 66 -12.30 4.96 14.17
CA ASP A 66 -12.71 6.15 13.39
C ASP A 66 -12.01 6.20 12.02
N GLY A 67 -11.87 5.03 11.38
CA GLY A 67 -11.28 4.93 10.05
C GLY A 67 -9.76 4.90 10.02
N ARG A 68 -9.12 5.00 11.19
CA ARG A 68 -7.66 4.99 11.29
C ARG A 68 -7.20 3.72 12.01
N ALA A 69 -6.25 3.01 11.38
CA ALA A 69 -5.62 1.85 12.01
C ALA A 69 -4.43 2.32 12.83
N ALA A 70 -4.51 2.12 14.13
CA ALA A 70 -3.42 2.52 15.03
C ALA A 70 -2.16 1.67 14.82
N ASN A 71 -2.34 0.43 14.36
CA ASN A 71 -1.24 -0.51 14.14
C ASN A 71 -0.84 -0.65 12.67
N PHE A 72 -1.13 0.37 11.85
CA PHE A 72 -0.84 0.32 10.43
C PHE A 72 0.65 0.13 10.16
N GLU A 73 1.49 0.86 10.87
CA GLU A 73 2.94 0.84 10.64
C GLU A 73 3.53 -0.55 10.84
N PRO A 74 3.36 -1.24 12.00
CA PRO A 74 3.96 -2.56 12.17
C PRO A 74 3.29 -3.66 11.32
N ILE A 75 2.02 -3.53 11.01
CA ILE A 75 1.29 -4.60 10.30
C ILE A 75 1.44 -4.47 8.78
N VAL A 76 1.34 -3.27 8.24
CA VAL A 76 1.36 -3.05 6.78
C VAL A 76 2.64 -2.38 6.31
N ALA A 77 2.96 -1.21 6.83
CA ALA A 77 4.08 -0.42 6.32
C ALA A 77 5.40 -1.19 6.40
N ARG A 78 5.65 -1.87 7.51
CA ARG A 78 6.87 -2.65 7.70
C ARG A 78 6.98 -3.76 6.66
N GLN A 79 5.88 -4.44 6.37
CA GLN A 79 5.87 -5.53 5.39
C GLN A 79 6.16 -5.03 3.98
N VAL A 80 5.58 -3.87 3.62
CA VAL A 80 5.82 -3.28 2.31
C VAL A 80 7.28 -2.86 2.18
N LEU A 81 7.83 -2.23 3.20
CA LEU A 81 9.22 -1.79 3.17
C LEU A 81 10.19 -2.97 3.10
N ASP A 82 9.93 -4.02 3.87
CA ASP A 82 10.76 -5.23 3.84
C ASP A 82 10.71 -5.89 2.47
N PHE A 83 9.52 -5.96 1.88
CA PHE A 83 9.37 -6.52 0.53
C PHE A 83 10.17 -5.71 -0.49
N CYS A 84 10.04 -4.39 -0.45
CA CYS A 84 10.74 -3.51 -1.39
C CYS A 84 12.25 -3.59 -1.22
N ASN A 85 12.74 -3.66 0.02
CA ASN A 85 14.17 -3.77 0.29
C ASN A 85 14.74 -5.07 -0.27
N ARG A 86 14.07 -6.20 -0.04
CA ARG A 86 14.52 -7.48 -0.58
C ARG A 86 14.47 -7.51 -2.10
N SER A 87 13.42 -6.93 -2.68
CA SER A 87 13.26 -6.91 -4.11
C SER A 87 14.29 -5.99 -4.78
N ILE A 88 14.65 -4.88 -4.13
CA ILE A 88 15.70 -4.00 -4.63
C ILE A 88 17.05 -4.72 -4.63
N ASP A 89 17.36 -5.48 -3.57
CA ASP A 89 18.61 -6.26 -3.50
C ASP A 89 18.67 -7.30 -4.62
N ILE A 90 17.58 -8.02 -4.85
CA ILE A 90 17.49 -8.97 -5.95
C ILE A 90 17.62 -8.24 -7.29
N GLY A 91 16.92 -7.10 -7.43
CA GLY A 91 16.97 -6.29 -8.63
C GLY A 91 18.36 -5.76 -8.92
N ALA A 92 19.10 -5.36 -7.89
CA ALA A 92 20.46 -4.88 -8.03
C ALA A 92 21.38 -6.00 -8.54
N GLY A 93 21.18 -7.23 -8.06
CA GLY A 93 21.93 -8.39 -8.51
C GLY A 93 21.63 -8.74 -9.96
N LEU A 94 20.43 -8.46 -10.43
CA LEU A 94 20.01 -8.76 -11.79
C LEU A 94 20.20 -7.60 -12.77
N LYS A 95 20.58 -6.43 -12.29
CA LYS A 95 20.71 -5.23 -13.13
C LYS A 95 21.70 -5.40 -14.25
N GLY A 96 22.73 -6.21 -14.05
CA GLY A 96 23.72 -6.48 -15.08
C GLY A 96 23.21 -7.38 -16.19
N LEU A 97 22.14 -8.14 -15.91
CA LEU A 97 21.55 -9.08 -16.85
C LEU A 97 20.34 -8.49 -17.56
N VAL A 98 19.53 -7.77 -16.82
CA VAL A 98 18.31 -7.16 -17.34
C VAL A 98 18.30 -5.69 -16.91
N ASN A 99 18.24 -4.82 -17.89
CA ASN A 99 18.14 -3.40 -17.61
C ASN A 99 16.71 -2.94 -17.90
N PRO A 100 15.81 -3.03 -16.91
CA PRO A 100 14.38 -2.79 -17.12
C PRO A 100 14.02 -1.32 -17.31
N PHE A 101 14.94 -0.43 -17.01
CA PHE A 101 14.64 1.01 -17.09
C PHE A 101 15.81 1.79 -17.64
#